data_c8dc3a18953722324d200e65e002b6c8
#
_entry.id   c8dc3a18953722324d200e65e002b6c8
#
_cell.length_a   1.000
_cell.length_b   1.000
_cell.length_c   1.000
_cell.angle_alpha   90.00
_cell.angle_beta   90.00
_cell.angle_gamma   90.00
#
_symmetry.space_group_name_H-M   'P 1'
#
loop_
_entity.id
_entity.type
_entity.pdbx_description
1 polymer ?
#
loop_
_entity_poly.entity_id
_entity_poly.type
_entity_poly.pdbx_seq_one_letter_code
_entity_poly.pdbx_strand_id
1 'polypeptide(L)'
;MAGGYQPMAAASPGSYGGFWIRLVAYIIDAILLGIVGAILSVPLGVNYSDPNSLTSAAARTSNGIDLVLSFAYFTLLWSYMGASLGQRLLGMRVVDATTGQPISFGKAALRWLGLIISFFVCFIGVIWVAFDARKQGWMDKIAGTVVVRR
;
A
#
# COMPACT_ATOMS: atom_id res chain seq x y z
N MET A 1 -12.02 -28.28 0.20
CA MET A 1 -10.97 -28.86 -0.61
C MET A 1 -9.68 -28.12 -0.33
N ALA A 2 -8.75 -28.75 0.36
CA ALA A 2 -7.44 -28.18 0.50
C ALA A 2 -6.80 -28.15 -0.88
N GLY A 3 -6.93 -27.05 -1.58
CA GLY A 3 -6.03 -26.76 -2.66
C GLY A 3 -4.64 -26.90 -2.07
N GLY A 4 -3.87 -27.90 -2.51
CA GLY A 4 -2.59 -28.20 -1.95
C GLY A 4 -1.76 -26.94 -1.83
N TYR A 5 -1.43 -26.57 -0.60
CA TYR A 5 -0.43 -25.56 -0.34
C TYR A 5 0.84 -26.00 -1.08
N GLN A 6 1.10 -25.31 -2.15
CA GLN A 6 2.42 -25.39 -2.77
C GLN A 6 3.26 -24.33 -2.06
N PRO A 7 4.23 -24.74 -1.20
CA PRO A 7 5.22 -23.78 -0.72
C PRO A 7 5.77 -23.09 -1.96
N MET A 8 5.70 -21.77 -2.02
CA MET A 8 6.37 -21.07 -3.10
C MET A 8 7.82 -21.48 -3.06
N ALA A 9 8.23 -22.28 -4.04
CA ALA A 9 9.64 -22.43 -4.36
C ALA A 9 10.20 -21.00 -4.39
N ALA A 10 11.33 -20.80 -3.73
CA ALA A 10 11.97 -19.48 -3.61
C ALA A 10 11.80 -18.74 -4.93
N ALA A 11 10.99 -17.68 -4.90
CA ALA A 11 10.60 -17.00 -6.11
C ALA A 11 11.86 -16.60 -6.87
N SER A 12 11.94 -16.90 -8.14
CA SER A 12 13.10 -16.51 -8.94
C SER A 12 13.27 -14.98 -8.87
N PRO A 13 14.49 -14.46 -8.91
CA PRO A 13 14.74 -13.02 -8.77
C PRO A 13 13.90 -12.12 -9.69
N GLY A 14 13.49 -12.63 -10.86
CA GLY A 14 12.63 -11.91 -11.80
C GLY A 14 11.14 -11.91 -11.45
N SER A 15 10.70 -12.66 -10.43
CA SER A 15 9.29 -12.77 -10.05
C SER A 15 8.86 -11.78 -8.96
N TYR A 16 9.79 -11.04 -8.37
CA TYR A 16 9.47 -9.99 -7.40
C TYR A 16 9.06 -8.69 -8.08
N GLY A 17 8.06 -8.01 -7.52
CA GLY A 17 7.69 -6.67 -7.96
C GLY A 17 8.78 -5.66 -7.63
N GLY A 18 9.46 -5.14 -8.64
CA GLY A 18 10.53 -4.17 -8.50
C GLY A 18 10.03 -2.77 -8.12
N PHE A 19 10.96 -1.83 -7.95
CA PHE A 19 10.68 -0.47 -7.52
C PHE A 19 9.70 0.26 -8.46
N TRP A 20 9.99 0.28 -9.76
CA TRP A 20 9.23 1.08 -10.72
C TRP A 20 7.78 0.65 -10.85
N ILE A 21 7.52 -0.66 -10.92
CA ILE A 21 6.16 -1.18 -11.03
C ILE A 21 5.35 -0.92 -9.76
N ARG A 22 6.00 -0.97 -8.58
CA ARG A 22 5.36 -0.60 -7.32
C ARG A 22 5.06 0.88 -7.24
N LEU A 23 5.98 1.73 -7.74
CA LEU A 23 5.77 3.17 -7.78
C LEU A 23 4.54 3.52 -8.62
N VAL A 24 4.41 2.92 -9.81
CA VAL A 24 3.23 3.12 -10.66
C VAL A 24 1.96 2.63 -9.95
N ALA A 25 2.00 1.49 -9.28
CA ALA A 25 0.87 0.99 -8.49
C ALA A 25 0.45 1.97 -7.40
N TYR A 26 1.40 2.50 -6.63
CA TYR A 26 1.10 3.49 -5.58
C TYR A 26 0.58 4.82 -6.15
N ILE A 27 1.04 5.24 -7.32
CA ILE A 27 0.49 6.42 -8.00
C ILE A 27 -0.97 6.19 -8.38
N ILE A 28 -1.32 5.03 -8.91
CA ILE A 28 -2.70 4.65 -9.23
C ILE A 28 -3.56 4.67 -7.96
N ASP A 29 -3.09 4.04 -6.90
CA ASP A 29 -3.79 4.00 -5.61
C ASP A 29 -3.96 5.41 -5.03
N ALA A 30 -2.92 6.25 -5.10
CA ALA A 30 -2.96 7.63 -4.60
C ALA A 30 -3.95 8.49 -5.39
N ILE A 31 -4.04 8.32 -6.70
CA ILE A 31 -5.03 9.02 -7.53
C ILE A 31 -6.45 8.61 -7.13
N LEU A 32 -6.70 7.30 -6.97
CA LEU A 32 -8.01 6.79 -6.56
C LEU A 32 -8.42 7.31 -5.17
N LEU A 33 -7.52 7.21 -4.21
CA LEU A 33 -7.76 7.70 -2.84
C LEU A 33 -7.91 9.23 -2.81
N GLY A 34 -7.11 9.95 -3.60
CA GLY A 34 -7.20 11.40 -3.71
C GLY A 34 -8.54 11.87 -4.28
N ILE A 35 -9.07 11.20 -5.29
CA ILE A 35 -10.39 11.51 -5.85
C ILE A 35 -11.49 11.27 -4.81
N VAL A 36 -11.46 10.12 -4.13
CA VAL A 36 -12.43 9.80 -3.08
C VAL A 36 -12.34 10.79 -1.92
N GLY A 37 -11.13 11.09 -1.46
CA GLY A 37 -10.87 12.07 -0.41
C GLY A 37 -11.38 13.48 -0.78
N ALA A 38 -11.11 13.92 -2.01
CA ALA A 38 -11.61 15.20 -2.50
C ALA A 38 -13.15 15.26 -2.51
N ILE A 39 -13.80 14.20 -2.96
CA ILE A 39 -15.27 14.11 -2.94
C ILE A 39 -15.80 14.17 -1.50
N LEU A 40 -15.18 13.46 -0.56
CA LEU A 40 -15.59 13.44 0.83
C LEU A 40 -15.33 14.76 1.57
N SER A 41 -14.34 15.54 1.15
CA SER A 41 -13.99 16.81 1.77
C SER A 41 -14.95 17.96 1.43
N VAL A 42 -15.62 17.88 0.28
CA VAL A 42 -16.57 18.92 -0.15
C VAL A 42 -17.70 19.16 0.87
N PRO A 43 -18.43 18.14 1.36
CA PRO A 43 -19.46 18.36 2.37
C PRO A 43 -18.91 18.82 3.73
N LEU A 44 -17.59 18.67 3.96
CA LEU A 44 -16.92 19.18 5.17
C LEU A 44 -16.57 20.68 5.06
N GLY A 45 -16.79 21.28 3.88
CA GLY A 45 -16.50 22.69 3.65
C GLY A 45 -15.05 23.01 3.30
N VAL A 46 -14.28 22.01 2.87
CA VAL A 46 -12.92 22.27 2.38
C VAL A 46 -12.99 22.88 0.98
N ASN A 47 -12.41 24.06 0.83
CA ASN A 47 -12.31 24.74 -0.45
C ASN A 47 -10.87 24.75 -0.94
N TYR A 48 -10.56 23.91 -1.90
CA TYR A 48 -9.21 23.78 -2.45
C TYR A 48 -8.73 25.02 -3.23
N SER A 49 -9.65 25.93 -3.59
CA SER A 49 -9.29 27.19 -4.26
C SER A 49 -8.87 28.28 -3.28
N ASP A 50 -9.11 28.10 -1.99
CA ASP A 50 -8.72 29.04 -0.94
C ASP A 50 -7.60 28.46 -0.07
N PRO A 51 -6.38 29.01 -0.13
CA PRO A 51 -5.26 28.52 0.66
C PRO A 51 -5.53 28.50 2.18
N ASN A 52 -6.34 29.44 2.70
CA ASN A 52 -6.67 29.50 4.11
C ASN A 52 -7.59 28.34 4.52
N SER A 53 -8.40 27.85 3.62
CA SER A 53 -9.25 26.67 3.85
C SER A 53 -8.43 25.42 4.14
N LEU A 54 -7.25 25.28 3.57
CA LEU A 54 -6.39 24.11 3.72
C LEU A 54 -5.82 23.94 5.15
N THR A 55 -5.83 25.00 5.95
CA THR A 55 -5.41 24.95 7.38
C THR A 55 -6.58 24.95 8.35
N SER A 56 -7.80 24.96 7.83
CA SER A 56 -9.03 25.00 8.62
C SER A 56 -9.26 23.73 9.43
N ALA A 57 -10.19 23.80 10.39
CA ALA A 57 -10.65 22.62 11.11
C ALA A 57 -11.28 21.58 10.18
N ALA A 58 -12.00 22.02 9.14
CA ALA A 58 -12.56 21.15 8.12
C ALA A 58 -11.48 20.36 7.38
N ALA A 59 -10.39 21.02 6.99
CA ALA A 59 -9.26 20.35 6.32
C ALA A 59 -8.58 19.34 7.25
N ARG A 60 -8.41 19.64 8.53
CA ARG A 60 -7.83 18.69 9.49
C ARG A 60 -8.72 17.47 9.69
N THR A 61 -10.03 17.65 9.73
CA THR A 61 -11.00 16.56 9.82
C THR A 61 -10.95 15.73 8.55
N SER A 62 -10.89 16.35 7.37
CA SER A 62 -10.75 15.67 6.09
C SER A 62 -9.47 14.82 6.04
N ASN A 63 -8.33 15.38 6.43
CA ASN A 63 -7.06 14.66 6.47
C ASN A 63 -7.11 13.44 7.41
N GLY A 64 -7.79 13.55 8.55
CA GLY A 64 -8.03 12.43 9.46
C GLY A 64 -8.89 11.33 8.81
N ILE A 65 -9.95 11.72 8.11
CA ILE A 65 -10.79 10.79 7.35
C ILE A 65 -9.99 10.11 6.24
N ASP A 66 -9.17 10.85 5.51
CA ASP A 66 -8.32 10.31 4.45
C ASP A 66 -7.32 9.30 4.98
N LEU A 67 -6.74 9.55 6.16
CA LEU A 67 -5.83 8.62 6.82
C LEU A 67 -6.54 7.31 7.17
N VAL A 68 -7.73 7.39 7.78
CA VAL A 68 -8.55 6.21 8.11
C VAL A 68 -8.99 5.48 6.83
N LEU A 69 -9.36 6.22 5.81
CA LEU A 69 -9.74 5.65 4.50
C LEU A 69 -8.56 4.90 3.87
N SER A 70 -7.36 5.47 3.89
CA SER A 70 -6.18 4.80 3.36
C SER A 70 -5.82 3.54 4.15
N PHE A 71 -5.93 3.60 5.47
CA PHE A 71 -5.74 2.43 6.32
C PHE A 71 -6.71 1.30 5.95
N ALA A 72 -8.01 1.61 5.88
CA ALA A 72 -9.03 0.64 5.52
C ALA A 72 -8.81 0.10 4.10
N TYR A 73 -8.54 0.96 3.14
CA TYR A 73 -8.31 0.62 1.75
C TYR A 73 -7.16 -0.40 1.61
N PHE A 74 -5.97 -0.04 2.07
CA PHE A 74 -4.80 -0.91 1.92
C PHE A 74 -4.91 -2.17 2.76
N THR A 75 -5.33 -2.05 4.02
CA THR A 75 -5.38 -3.19 4.93
C THR A 75 -6.40 -4.24 4.47
N LEU A 76 -7.60 -3.81 4.08
CA LEU A 76 -8.65 -4.71 3.61
C LEU A 76 -8.27 -5.34 2.27
N LEU A 77 -7.77 -4.56 1.32
CA LEU A 77 -7.40 -5.10 0.01
C LEU A 77 -6.20 -6.05 0.10
N TRP A 78 -5.19 -5.74 0.87
CA TRP A 78 -4.06 -6.65 1.05
C TRP A 78 -4.44 -7.95 1.76
N SER A 79 -5.32 -7.88 2.75
CA SER A 79 -5.72 -9.08 3.50
C SER A 79 -6.73 -9.95 2.76
N TYR A 80 -7.71 -9.34 2.07
CA TYR A 80 -8.77 -10.10 1.38
C TYR A 80 -8.43 -10.41 -0.07
N MET A 81 -7.79 -9.49 -0.78
CA MET A 81 -7.51 -9.63 -2.22
C MET A 81 -6.04 -9.88 -2.55
N GLY A 82 -5.17 -9.74 -1.56
CA GLY A 82 -3.73 -9.91 -1.74
C GLY A 82 -3.05 -8.80 -2.52
N ALA A 83 -3.74 -7.73 -2.86
CA ALA A 83 -3.17 -6.60 -3.59
C ALA A 83 -4.07 -5.38 -3.47
N SER A 84 -3.49 -4.17 -3.49
CA SER A 84 -4.26 -2.95 -3.74
C SER A 84 -4.75 -2.94 -5.19
N LEU A 85 -5.67 -2.03 -5.52
CA LEU A 85 -6.18 -1.95 -6.89
C LEU A 85 -5.07 -1.64 -7.89
N GLY A 86 -4.17 -0.70 -7.56
CA GLY A 86 -3.02 -0.39 -8.41
C GLY A 86 -2.10 -1.59 -8.61
N GLN A 87 -1.80 -2.32 -7.54
CA GLN A 87 -1.00 -3.54 -7.62
C GLN A 87 -1.67 -4.63 -8.46
N ARG A 88 -2.98 -4.80 -8.28
CA ARG A 88 -3.75 -5.82 -9.01
C ARG A 88 -3.80 -5.54 -10.51
N LEU A 89 -3.97 -4.27 -10.90
CA LEU A 89 -3.93 -3.87 -12.31
C LEU A 89 -2.59 -4.18 -12.99
N LEU A 90 -1.51 -4.15 -12.24
CA LEU A 90 -0.15 -4.42 -12.72
C LEU A 90 0.29 -5.87 -12.49
N GLY A 91 -0.62 -6.76 -12.12
CA GLY A 91 -0.33 -8.18 -11.93
C GLY A 91 0.54 -8.50 -10.73
N MET A 92 0.54 -7.64 -9.70
CA MET A 92 1.28 -7.88 -8.47
C MET A 92 0.40 -8.47 -7.37
N ARG A 93 1.01 -9.22 -6.47
CA ARG A 93 0.36 -9.79 -5.29
C ARG A 93 1.28 -9.73 -4.08
N VAL A 94 0.70 -9.38 -2.93
CA VAL A 94 1.37 -9.39 -1.64
C VAL A 94 1.14 -10.73 -0.97
N VAL A 95 2.21 -11.38 -0.57
CA VAL A 95 2.17 -12.68 0.11
C VAL A 95 3.12 -12.69 1.30
N ASP A 96 2.92 -13.64 2.21
CA ASP A 96 3.83 -13.88 3.31
C ASP A 96 5.22 -14.29 2.78
N ALA A 97 6.27 -13.66 3.32
CA ALA A 97 7.63 -13.88 2.85
C ALA A 97 8.16 -15.30 3.16
N THR A 98 7.60 -15.96 4.17
CA THR A 98 8.02 -17.28 4.62
C THR A 98 7.18 -18.38 4.00
N THR A 99 5.85 -18.20 3.95
CA THR A 99 4.90 -19.24 3.55
C THR A 99 4.38 -19.08 2.13
N GLY A 100 4.50 -17.89 1.54
CA GLY A 100 3.92 -17.57 0.24
C GLY A 100 2.39 -17.46 0.25
N GLN A 101 1.76 -17.53 1.41
CA GLN A 101 0.30 -17.47 1.59
C GLN A 101 -0.21 -16.04 1.61
N PRO A 102 -1.54 -15.83 1.42
CA PRO A 102 -2.17 -14.55 1.68
C PRO A 102 -1.86 -14.07 3.09
N ILE A 103 -1.68 -12.77 3.24
CA ILE A 103 -1.34 -12.17 4.54
C ILE A 103 -2.59 -11.98 5.40
N SER A 104 -2.40 -12.02 6.72
CA SER A 104 -3.44 -11.69 7.69
C SER A 104 -3.70 -10.19 7.76
N PHE A 105 -4.84 -9.81 8.35
CA PHE A 105 -5.15 -8.41 8.62
C PHE A 105 -4.08 -7.72 9.48
N GLY A 106 -3.53 -8.39 10.48
CA GLY A 106 -2.45 -7.87 11.33
C GLY A 106 -1.19 -7.54 10.54
N LYS A 107 -0.78 -8.41 9.62
CA LYS A 107 0.36 -8.14 8.72
C LYS A 107 0.07 -7.01 7.74
N ALA A 108 -1.14 -6.94 7.22
CA ALA A 108 -1.57 -5.84 6.37
C ALA A 108 -1.53 -4.50 7.11
N ALA A 109 -1.96 -4.45 8.37
CA ALA A 109 -1.87 -3.26 9.22
C ALA A 109 -0.41 -2.84 9.46
N LEU A 110 0.47 -3.78 9.76
CA LEU A 110 1.91 -3.52 9.91
C LEU A 110 2.53 -2.99 8.61
N ARG A 111 2.09 -3.51 7.48
CA ARG A 111 2.50 -3.04 6.16
C ARG A 111 2.12 -1.58 5.94
N TRP A 112 0.89 -1.22 6.28
CA TRP A 112 0.42 0.16 6.18
C TRP A 112 1.21 1.10 7.08
N LEU A 113 1.47 0.71 8.34
CA LEU A 113 2.33 1.49 9.24
C LEU A 113 3.74 1.67 8.68
N GLY A 114 4.32 0.61 8.14
CA GLY A 114 5.64 0.67 7.49
C GLY A 114 5.65 1.56 6.26
N LEU A 115 4.57 1.59 5.50
CA LEU A 115 4.41 2.48 4.36
C LEU A 115 4.37 3.95 4.80
N ILE A 116 3.59 4.27 5.82
CA ILE A 116 3.53 5.64 6.40
C ILE A 116 4.91 6.07 6.90
N ILE A 117 5.61 5.22 7.65
CA ILE A 117 6.97 5.50 8.13
C ILE A 117 7.91 5.74 6.95
N SER A 118 7.81 4.95 5.90
CA SER A 118 8.64 5.09 4.70
C SER A 118 8.45 6.44 4.01
N PHE A 119 7.23 6.94 3.96
CA PHE A 119 6.94 8.27 3.42
C PHE A 119 7.48 9.39 4.31
N PHE A 120 7.39 9.26 5.63
CA PHE A 120 7.94 10.25 6.56
C PHE A 120 9.47 10.33 6.53
N VAL A 121 10.16 9.25 6.21
CA VAL A 121 11.63 9.20 6.11
C VAL A 121 12.08 9.42 4.66
N CYS A 122 11.58 10.47 4.02
CA CYS A 122 11.97 10.90 2.66
C CYS A 122 11.89 9.78 1.61
N PHE A 123 10.90 8.90 1.72
CA PHE A 123 10.69 7.74 0.82
C PHE A 123 11.82 6.69 0.82
N ILE A 124 12.81 6.78 1.70
CA ILE A 124 13.96 5.85 1.74
C ILE A 124 13.48 4.40 1.86
N GLY A 125 12.45 4.15 2.67
CA GLY A 125 11.89 2.80 2.83
C GLY A 125 11.26 2.24 1.57
N VAL A 126 10.72 3.09 0.70
CA VAL A 126 10.17 2.71 -0.60
C VAL A 126 11.29 2.53 -1.63
N ILE A 127 12.26 3.43 -1.66
CA ILE A 127 13.42 3.39 -2.56
C ILE A 127 14.28 2.14 -2.27
N TRP A 128 14.31 1.68 -1.03
CA TRP A 128 15.04 0.48 -0.62
C TRP A 128 14.72 -0.75 -1.46
N VAL A 129 13.50 -0.84 -1.99
CA VAL A 129 13.06 -1.91 -2.90
C VAL A 129 14.00 -2.07 -4.10
N ALA A 130 14.56 -0.98 -4.62
CA ALA A 130 15.45 -1.01 -5.78
C ALA A 130 16.75 -1.76 -5.50
N PHE A 131 17.22 -1.76 -4.26
CA PHE A 131 18.51 -2.31 -3.84
C PHE A 131 18.40 -3.66 -3.12
N ASP A 132 17.20 -4.06 -2.69
CA ASP A 132 17.00 -5.29 -1.95
C ASP A 132 16.94 -6.53 -2.87
N ALA A 133 17.56 -7.64 -2.45
CA ALA A 133 17.60 -8.88 -3.23
C ALA A 133 16.21 -9.49 -3.45
N ARG A 134 15.31 -9.38 -2.46
CA ARG A 134 13.92 -9.85 -2.53
C ARG A 134 12.95 -8.73 -2.90
N LYS A 135 13.47 -7.58 -3.30
CA LYS A 135 12.68 -6.38 -3.61
C LYS A 135 11.72 -6.00 -2.49
N GLN A 136 12.17 -6.11 -1.25
CA GLN A 136 11.41 -5.72 -0.07
C GLN A 136 11.73 -4.28 0.32
N GLY A 137 10.68 -3.44 0.43
CA GLY A 137 10.78 -2.15 1.11
C GLY A 137 10.73 -2.33 2.63
N TRP A 138 10.86 -1.26 3.37
CA TRP A 138 10.76 -1.33 4.83
C TRP A 138 9.41 -1.86 5.31
N MET A 139 8.31 -1.47 4.65
CA MET A 139 6.98 -2.00 4.94
C MET A 139 6.91 -3.52 4.79
N ASP A 140 7.57 -4.06 3.78
CA ASP A 140 7.60 -5.50 3.53
C ASP A 140 8.39 -6.22 4.61
N LYS A 141 9.54 -5.66 5.02
CA LYS A 141 10.40 -6.24 6.06
C LYS A 141 9.74 -6.20 7.43
N ILE A 142 9.08 -5.09 7.78
CA ILE A 142 8.35 -4.94 9.05
C ILE A 142 7.22 -5.96 9.14
N ALA A 143 6.48 -6.16 8.07
CA ALA A 143 5.34 -7.07 8.04
C ALA A 143 5.71 -8.53 7.71
N GLY A 144 6.94 -8.81 7.28
CA GLY A 144 7.35 -10.15 6.84
C GLY A 144 6.65 -10.58 5.56
N THR A 145 6.54 -9.70 4.58
CA THR A 145 5.85 -9.90 3.31
C THR A 145 6.78 -9.71 2.12
N VAL A 146 6.38 -10.23 0.98
CA VAL A 146 7.00 -9.94 -0.32
C VAL A 146 5.90 -9.62 -1.33
N VAL A 147 6.25 -8.86 -2.35
CA VAL A 147 5.37 -8.60 -3.48
C VAL A 147 5.88 -9.38 -4.67
N VAL A 148 5.07 -10.27 -5.18
CA VAL A 148 5.36 -11.09 -6.35
C VAL A 148 4.63 -10.58 -7.57
N ARG A 149 5.22 -10.77 -8.72
CA ARG A 149 4.63 -10.51 -10.04
C ARG A 149 4.11 -11.80 -10.62
N ARG A 150 2.94 -11.73 -11.19
CA ARG A 150 2.40 -12.82 -12.00
C ARG A 150 2.70 -12.60 -13.48
#